data_a854fa56011cf54a171f175144540f7d
#
_entry.id   a854fa56011cf54a171f175144540f7d
#
_cell.length_a   1.000
_cell.length_b   1.000
_cell.length_c   1.000
_cell.angle_alpha   90.00
_cell.angle_beta   90.00
_cell.angle_gamma   90.00
#
_symmetry.space_group_name_H-M   'P 1'
#
loop_
_entity.id
_entity.type
_entity.pdbx_description
1 polymer ?
#
loop_
_entity_poly.entity_id
_entity_poly.type
_entity_poly.pdbx_seq_one_letter_code
_entity_poly.pdbx_strand_id
1 'polypeptide(L)'
;DCIIVDVCQVEIGDNVLFGPRVCVYTASHPIDAQVRNTQLEYGKKVKIGNNVWIGGNTVVNPGVSIGDNVVIGSGSVVTKNIPSGVVAAGNPCRVIREITEEDHKFWKQKEQEYRKNKEQ
;
A
#
# COMPACT_ATOMS: atom_id res chain seq x y z
N ASP A 1 -0.23 13.87 -6.31
CA ASP A 1 -0.45 13.09 -7.52
C ASP A 1 -0.75 11.62 -7.24
N CYS A 2 -1.86 11.33 -6.57
CA CYS A 2 -2.32 9.95 -6.41
C CYS A 2 -3.46 9.69 -7.37
N ILE A 3 -3.51 8.47 -7.90
CA ILE A 3 -4.56 8.05 -8.84
C ILE A 3 -5.30 6.88 -8.24
N ILE A 4 -6.64 7.02 -8.15
CA ILE A 4 -7.50 5.92 -7.71
C ILE A 4 -8.50 5.67 -8.83
N VAL A 5 -8.46 4.44 -9.38
CA VAL A 5 -9.44 4.00 -10.39
C VAL A 5 -10.40 3.06 -9.68
N ASP A 6 -11.60 3.53 -9.42
CA ASP A 6 -12.56 2.90 -8.51
C ASP A 6 -13.78 2.31 -9.22
N VAL A 7 -13.55 1.50 -10.24
CA VAL A 7 -14.62 0.69 -10.87
C VAL A 7 -15.33 -0.16 -9.82
N CYS A 8 -14.57 -0.66 -8.84
CA CYS A 8 -15.08 -1.26 -7.61
C CYS A 8 -14.67 -0.43 -6.40
N GLN A 9 -15.20 -0.77 -5.23
CA GLN A 9 -14.95 -0.05 -3.99
C GLN A 9 -13.48 -0.10 -3.60
N VAL A 10 -12.96 1.04 -3.17
CA VAL A 10 -11.65 1.15 -2.50
C VAL A 10 -11.93 1.56 -1.06
N GLU A 11 -11.54 0.73 -0.11
CA GLU A 11 -11.65 1.04 1.32
C GLU A 11 -10.27 1.42 1.84
N ILE A 12 -10.18 2.58 2.46
CA ILE A 12 -8.94 3.08 3.07
C ILE A 12 -9.22 3.39 4.52
N GLY A 13 -8.46 2.77 5.42
CA GLY A 13 -8.63 2.95 6.85
C GLY A 13 -8.11 4.30 7.36
N ASP A 14 -7.88 4.37 8.68
CA ASP A 14 -7.43 5.58 9.34
C ASP A 14 -5.89 5.64 9.38
N ASN A 15 -5.36 6.87 9.39
CA ASN A 15 -3.91 7.12 9.49
C ASN A 15 -3.14 6.45 8.38
N VAL A 16 -3.61 6.61 7.14
CA VAL A 16 -2.96 6.08 5.95
C VAL A 16 -2.20 7.22 5.28
N LEU A 17 -0.91 6.98 4.99
CA LEU A 17 -0.06 7.93 4.29
C LEU A 17 0.27 7.40 2.91
N PHE A 18 -0.03 8.18 1.88
CA PHE A 18 0.37 7.89 0.50
C PHE A 18 1.53 8.80 0.11
N GLY A 19 2.62 8.23 -0.35
CA GLY A 19 3.64 8.99 -1.05
C GLY A 19 3.12 9.50 -2.39
N PRO A 20 3.89 10.34 -3.07
CA PRO A 20 3.45 10.88 -4.37
C PRO A 20 3.32 9.77 -5.42
N ARG A 21 2.36 9.93 -6.30
CA ARG A 21 2.12 9.03 -7.44
C ARG A 21 1.78 7.59 -7.04
N VAL A 22 1.16 7.39 -5.90
CA VAL A 22 0.58 6.09 -5.55
C VAL A 22 -0.65 5.88 -6.43
N CYS A 23 -0.73 4.71 -7.05
CA CYS A 23 -1.86 4.34 -7.90
C CYS A 23 -2.58 3.14 -7.31
N VAL A 24 -3.89 3.25 -7.16
CA VAL A 24 -4.74 2.15 -6.68
C VAL A 24 -5.74 1.83 -7.78
N TYR A 25 -5.71 0.60 -8.27
CA TYR A 25 -6.55 0.18 -9.38
C TYR A 25 -7.51 -0.92 -8.94
N THR A 26 -8.79 -0.78 -9.31
CA THR A 26 -9.78 -1.84 -9.11
C THR A 26 -10.24 -2.45 -10.44
N ALA A 27 -9.98 -1.77 -11.55
CA ALA A 27 -10.37 -2.24 -12.87
C ALA A 27 -9.38 -3.25 -13.43
N SER A 28 -9.90 -4.27 -14.08
CA SER A 28 -9.10 -5.30 -14.72
C SER A 28 -9.75 -5.73 -16.03
N HIS A 29 -8.96 -6.40 -16.87
CA HIS A 29 -9.41 -6.92 -18.15
C HIS A 29 -9.02 -8.38 -18.28
N PRO A 30 -9.76 -9.17 -19.07
CA PRO A 30 -9.38 -10.57 -19.32
C PRO A 30 -8.02 -10.68 -19.99
N ILE A 31 -7.26 -11.69 -19.58
CA ILE A 31 -5.97 -12.03 -20.22
C ILE A 31 -6.21 -12.48 -21.65
N ASP A 32 -7.30 -13.19 -21.90
CA ASP A 32 -7.65 -13.65 -23.23
C ASP A 32 -8.01 -12.48 -24.15
N ALA A 33 -7.28 -12.35 -25.25
CA ALA A 33 -7.44 -11.22 -26.17
C ALA A 33 -8.82 -11.19 -26.82
N GLN A 34 -9.37 -12.33 -27.18
CA GLN A 34 -10.67 -12.40 -27.84
C GLN A 34 -11.78 -11.91 -26.92
N VAL A 35 -11.77 -12.33 -25.66
CA VAL A 35 -12.73 -11.87 -24.67
C VAL A 35 -12.50 -10.38 -24.32
N ARG A 36 -11.24 -9.99 -24.17
CA ARG A 36 -10.89 -8.59 -23.88
C ARG A 36 -11.36 -7.66 -24.99
N ASN A 37 -11.26 -8.09 -26.26
CA ASN A 37 -11.66 -7.28 -27.41
C ASN A 37 -13.18 -7.08 -27.51
N THR A 38 -13.98 -7.80 -26.74
CA THR A 38 -15.42 -7.49 -26.60
C THR A 38 -15.66 -6.30 -25.70
N GLN A 39 -14.59 -5.65 -25.21
CA GLN A 39 -14.62 -4.52 -24.25
C GLN A 39 -15.07 -4.93 -22.86
N LEU A 40 -14.92 -6.21 -22.51
CA LEU A 40 -15.23 -6.68 -21.16
C LEU A 40 -14.24 -6.10 -20.17
N GLU A 41 -14.78 -5.46 -19.14
CA GLU A 41 -14.04 -4.92 -18.00
C GLU A 41 -14.68 -5.46 -16.73
N TYR A 42 -13.88 -5.79 -15.73
CA TYR A 42 -14.40 -6.18 -14.43
C TYR A 42 -13.57 -5.51 -13.35
N GLY A 43 -14.12 -5.48 -12.15
CA GLY A 43 -13.44 -4.87 -11.02
C GLY A 43 -13.28 -5.82 -9.87
N LYS A 44 -12.29 -5.57 -9.05
CA LYS A 44 -12.06 -6.24 -7.77
C LYS A 44 -11.75 -5.21 -6.71
N LYS A 45 -12.47 -5.30 -5.61
CA LYS A 45 -12.35 -4.40 -4.47
C LYS A 45 -10.92 -4.41 -3.91
N VAL A 46 -10.44 -3.23 -3.52
CA VAL A 46 -9.16 -3.06 -2.82
C VAL A 46 -9.44 -2.57 -1.41
N LYS A 47 -8.72 -3.13 -0.44
CA LYS A 47 -8.82 -2.69 0.94
C LYS A 47 -7.44 -2.37 1.49
N ILE A 48 -7.32 -1.21 2.12
CA ILE A 48 -6.12 -0.77 2.82
C ILE A 48 -6.50 -0.54 4.27
N GLY A 49 -5.82 -1.20 5.19
CA GLY A 49 -6.11 -1.14 6.61
C GLY A 49 -5.69 0.17 7.25
N ASN A 50 -5.60 0.15 8.58
CA ASN A 50 -5.22 1.32 9.38
C ASN A 50 -3.72 1.40 9.57
N ASN A 51 -3.19 2.63 9.73
CA ASN A 51 -1.78 2.84 10.03
C ASN A 51 -0.87 2.24 8.96
N VAL A 52 -1.16 2.54 7.69
CA VAL A 52 -0.41 2.04 6.54
C VAL A 52 0.31 3.19 5.87
N TRP A 53 1.59 2.99 5.57
CA TRP A 53 2.35 3.93 4.77
C TRP A 53 2.71 3.26 3.45
N ILE A 54 2.25 3.84 2.35
CA ILE A 54 2.55 3.36 1.00
C ILE A 54 3.52 4.34 0.37
N GLY A 55 4.73 3.88 0.10
CA GLY A 55 5.79 4.68 -0.51
C GLY A 55 5.42 5.14 -1.91
N GLY A 56 6.02 6.25 -2.35
CA GLY A 56 5.73 6.85 -3.64
C GLY A 56 5.95 5.92 -4.83
N ASN A 57 5.24 6.16 -5.91
CA ASN A 57 5.29 5.38 -7.15
C ASN A 57 4.90 3.91 -6.96
N THR A 58 4.16 3.58 -5.93
CA THR A 58 3.64 2.22 -5.70
C THR A 58 2.34 2.05 -6.46
N VAL A 59 2.16 0.86 -7.03
CA VAL A 59 0.91 0.46 -7.67
C VAL A 59 0.26 -0.65 -6.84
N VAL A 60 -1.01 -0.44 -6.47
CA VAL A 60 -1.81 -1.47 -5.78
C VAL A 60 -2.80 -2.01 -6.80
N ASN A 61 -2.68 -3.30 -7.10
CA ASN A 61 -3.47 -3.96 -8.13
C ASN A 61 -4.84 -4.40 -7.63
N PRO A 62 -5.78 -4.64 -8.57
CA PRO A 62 -7.15 -5.04 -8.21
C PRO A 62 -7.21 -6.27 -7.32
N GLY A 63 -8.11 -6.25 -6.35
CA GLY A 63 -8.36 -7.38 -5.48
C GLY A 63 -7.42 -7.52 -4.28
N VAL A 64 -6.47 -6.60 -4.12
CA VAL A 64 -5.48 -6.67 -3.03
C VAL A 64 -6.08 -6.15 -1.72
N SER A 65 -5.79 -6.86 -0.64
CA SER A 65 -6.03 -6.38 0.73
C SER A 65 -4.68 -6.17 1.42
N ILE A 66 -4.48 -4.99 1.97
CA ILE A 66 -3.33 -4.65 2.80
C ILE A 66 -3.81 -4.54 4.25
N GLY A 67 -3.16 -5.26 5.16
CA GLY A 67 -3.54 -5.28 6.57
C GLY A 67 -3.22 -3.99 7.30
N ASP A 68 -3.27 -4.03 8.62
CA ASP A 68 -2.98 -2.87 9.47
C ASP A 68 -1.50 -2.81 9.81
N ASN A 69 -1.01 -1.61 10.09
CA ASN A 69 0.39 -1.40 10.50
C ASN A 69 1.37 -2.02 9.48
N VAL A 70 1.31 -1.52 8.26
CA VAL A 70 2.11 -2.00 7.13
C VAL A 70 2.87 -0.84 6.51
N VAL A 71 4.10 -1.09 6.13
CA VAL A 71 4.91 -0.15 5.34
C VAL A 71 5.20 -0.80 3.99
N ILE A 72 4.82 -0.12 2.91
CA ILE A 72 5.13 -0.55 1.54
C ILE A 72 6.24 0.37 1.01
N GLY A 73 7.35 -0.21 0.61
CA GLY A 73 8.48 0.55 0.06
C GLY A 73 8.13 1.19 -1.28
N SER A 74 8.77 2.34 -1.56
CA SER A 74 8.56 3.09 -2.81
C SER A 74 8.82 2.24 -4.05
N GLY A 75 8.06 2.47 -5.10
CA GLY A 75 8.23 1.78 -6.38
C GLY A 75 7.74 0.34 -6.39
N SER A 76 6.97 -0.07 -5.40
CA SER A 76 6.45 -1.44 -5.31
C SER A 76 5.25 -1.65 -6.22
N VAL A 77 5.04 -2.91 -6.62
CA VAL A 77 3.82 -3.33 -7.33
C VAL A 77 3.19 -4.43 -6.49
N VAL A 78 2.09 -4.08 -5.81
CA VAL A 78 1.41 -4.99 -4.88
C VAL A 78 0.40 -5.82 -5.65
N THR A 79 0.71 -7.11 -5.82
CA THR A 79 -0.10 -8.04 -6.62
C THR A 79 -0.83 -9.07 -5.78
N LYS A 80 -0.49 -9.19 -4.50
CA LYS A 80 -1.08 -10.15 -3.55
C LYS A 80 -1.35 -9.46 -2.23
N ASN A 81 -2.20 -10.06 -1.42
CA ASN A 81 -2.52 -9.54 -0.09
C ASN A 81 -1.28 -9.43 0.77
N ILE A 82 -1.22 -8.38 1.56
CA ILE A 82 -0.12 -8.12 2.49
C ILE A 82 -0.67 -8.26 3.91
N PRO A 83 -0.06 -9.13 4.74
CA PRO A 83 -0.52 -9.30 6.12
C PRO A 83 -0.21 -8.07 6.97
N SER A 84 -0.87 -7.95 8.11
CA SER A 84 -0.63 -6.87 9.06
C SER A 84 0.76 -6.96 9.69
N GLY A 85 1.30 -5.81 10.09
CA GLY A 85 2.50 -5.76 10.91
C GLY A 85 3.80 -6.02 10.16
N VAL A 86 3.89 -5.70 8.89
CA VAL A 86 5.08 -6.01 8.08
C VAL A 86 5.58 -4.81 7.28
N VAL A 87 6.85 -4.90 6.89
CA VAL A 87 7.44 -4.09 5.82
C VAL A 87 7.49 -4.97 4.58
N ALA A 88 6.96 -4.47 3.48
CA ALA A 88 6.96 -5.17 2.20
C ALA A 88 7.44 -4.24 1.10
N ALA A 89 8.06 -4.77 0.07
CA ALA A 89 8.55 -3.94 -1.05
C ALA A 89 8.84 -4.80 -2.28
N GLY A 90 8.99 -4.14 -3.40
CA GLY A 90 9.48 -4.71 -4.65
C GLY A 90 8.42 -4.91 -5.72
N ASN A 91 8.85 -5.45 -6.85
CA ASN A 91 7.98 -5.80 -7.97
C ASN A 91 8.31 -7.24 -8.42
N PRO A 92 7.45 -8.24 -8.12
CA PRO A 92 6.25 -8.12 -7.30
C PRO A 92 6.59 -7.86 -5.84
N CYS A 93 5.71 -7.15 -5.15
CA CYS A 93 5.91 -6.79 -3.75
C CYS A 93 5.94 -8.05 -2.87
N ARG A 94 6.92 -8.12 -1.97
CA ARG A 94 7.12 -9.24 -1.06
C ARG A 94 7.33 -8.73 0.36
N VAL A 95 6.90 -9.50 1.34
CA VAL A 95 7.20 -9.22 2.74
C VAL A 95 8.72 -9.31 2.95
N ILE A 96 9.30 -8.25 3.51
CA ILE A 96 10.72 -8.19 3.81
C ILE A 96 10.98 -8.62 5.25
N ARG A 97 10.18 -8.09 6.18
CA ARG A 97 10.31 -8.41 7.60
C ARG A 97 9.08 -7.97 8.38
N GLU A 98 8.95 -8.44 9.60
CA GLU A 98 7.94 -7.97 10.53
C GLU A 98 8.38 -6.65 11.18
N ILE A 99 7.39 -5.82 11.52
CA ILE A 99 7.59 -4.64 12.36
C ILE A 99 7.54 -5.12 13.82
N THR A 100 8.56 -4.76 14.61
CA THR A 100 8.74 -5.30 15.94
C THR A 100 8.67 -4.22 17.01
N GLU A 101 8.62 -4.66 18.28
CA GLU A 101 8.70 -3.74 19.43
C GLU A 101 10.03 -2.97 19.44
N GLU A 102 11.10 -3.56 18.91
CA GLU A 102 12.39 -2.87 18.78
C GLU A 102 12.30 -1.68 17.83
N ASP A 103 11.52 -1.80 16.76
CA ASP A 103 11.24 -0.68 15.87
C ASP A 103 10.53 0.45 16.62
N HIS A 104 9.54 0.10 17.44
CA HIS A 104 8.80 1.07 18.24
C HIS A 104 9.72 1.81 19.20
N LYS A 105 10.56 1.09 19.94
CA LYS A 105 11.52 1.67 20.90
C LYS A 105 12.49 2.59 20.19
N PHE A 106 13.04 2.16 19.06
CA PHE A 106 13.98 2.95 18.27
C PHE A 106 13.36 4.28 17.86
N TRP A 107 12.15 4.25 17.32
CA TRP A 107 11.50 5.46 16.82
C TRP A 107 10.99 6.36 17.96
N LYS A 108 10.59 5.80 19.10
CA LYS A 108 10.25 6.62 20.28
C LYS A 108 11.45 7.39 20.76
N GLN A 109 12.63 6.77 20.77
CA GLN A 109 13.86 7.47 21.15
C GLN A 109 14.19 8.57 20.14
N LYS A 110 14.07 8.30 18.86
CA LYS A 110 14.30 9.29 17.80
C LYS A 110 13.34 10.46 17.91
N GLU A 111 12.08 10.19 18.21
CA GLU A 111 11.08 11.24 18.43
C GLU A 111 11.49 12.17 19.58
N GLN A 112 11.91 11.60 20.69
CA GLN A 112 12.36 12.37 21.86
C GLN A 112 13.57 13.24 21.52
N GLU A 113 14.54 12.69 20.82
CA GLU A 113 15.73 13.44 20.38
C GLU A 113 15.34 14.58 19.44
N TYR A 114 14.48 14.32 18.49
CA TYR A 114 14.01 15.32 17.52
C TYR A 114 13.29 16.48 18.23
N ARG A 115 12.37 16.15 19.14
CA ARG A 115 11.61 17.17 19.88
C ARG A 115 12.51 18.01 20.78
N LYS A 116 13.47 17.37 21.43
CA LYS A 116 14.45 18.06 22.30
C LYS A 116 15.28 19.05 21.48
N ASN A 117 15.79 18.63 20.33
CA ASN A 117 16.60 19.51 19.48
C ASN A 117 15.79 20.66 18.90
N LYS A 118 14.53 20.42 18.58
CA LYS A 118 13.63 21.45 18.02
C LYS A 118 13.28 22.53 19.04
N GLU A 119 13.28 22.21 20.34
CA GLU A 119 12.99 23.15 21.41
C GLU A 119 14.16 24.09 21.72
N GLN A 120 15.33 23.77 21.22
CA GLN A 120 16.51 24.61 21.34
C GLN A 120 16.54 25.62 20.19
#